data_cb7dd316d5972180719167124fa9e635
#
_entry.id   cb7dd316d5972180719167124fa9e635
#
_cell.length_a   1.000
_cell.length_b   1.000
_cell.length_c   1.000
_cell.angle_alpha   90.00
_cell.angle_beta   90.00
_cell.angle_gamma   90.00
#
_symmetry.space_group_name_H-M   'P 1'
#
loop_
_entity.id
_entity.type
_entity.pdbx_description
1 polymer ?
#
loop_
_entity_poly.entity_id
_entity_poly.type
_entity_poly.pdbx_seq_one_letter_code
_entity_poly.pdbx_strand_id
1 'polypeptide(L)'
;MPRISAATIGEHRAQTRDRILQAVSRLSRVQGIDAISMTDVAGEAGITRTVLYNYFPDKATLLLAFTERVTSYFIDSYERELPAGASPADRLRAFVRLQLTGLLAHPHPGAADLSAALGPDAYQRLAEHVAPMQHILVEILENGIEAGDFRALDVDATARMILAVIGAERVPLISGDVTVETAGELVSEFVLRALGNSD
;
A
#
# COMPACT_ATOMS: atom_id res chain seq x y z
N MET A 1 -8.20 -28.20 34.41
CA MET A 1 -8.10 -27.80 32.98
C MET A 1 -8.45 -26.34 32.84
N PRO A 2 -7.55 -25.48 32.37
CA PRO A 2 -7.91 -24.07 32.17
C PRO A 2 -9.00 -23.97 31.09
N ARG A 3 -10.10 -23.32 31.40
CA ARG A 3 -11.13 -22.96 30.41
C ARG A 3 -10.55 -21.89 29.48
N ILE A 4 -10.35 -22.27 28.21
CA ILE A 4 -10.02 -21.29 27.15
C ILE A 4 -11.28 -20.41 27.00
N SER A 5 -11.16 -19.13 27.37
CA SER A 5 -12.28 -18.18 27.22
C SER A 5 -12.50 -17.85 25.74
N ALA A 6 -13.72 -17.44 25.35
CA ALA A 6 -14.02 -17.00 23.98
C ALA A 6 -13.10 -15.86 23.51
N ALA A 7 -12.65 -14.99 24.42
CA ALA A 7 -11.67 -13.94 24.17
C ALA A 7 -10.32 -14.52 23.72
N THR A 8 -9.81 -15.57 24.40
CA THR A 8 -8.53 -16.22 24.07
C THR A 8 -8.57 -16.92 22.69
N ILE A 9 -9.71 -17.47 22.30
CA ILE A 9 -9.89 -18.08 20.96
C ILE A 9 -9.88 -17.00 19.87
N GLY A 10 -10.57 -15.88 20.10
CA GLY A 10 -10.57 -14.73 19.18
C GLY A 10 -9.19 -14.13 18.98
N GLU A 11 -8.45 -13.92 20.07
CA GLU A 11 -7.07 -13.40 20.04
C GLU A 11 -6.12 -14.33 19.28
N HIS A 12 -6.19 -15.64 19.54
CA HIS A 12 -5.37 -16.63 18.84
C HIS A 12 -5.70 -16.68 17.34
N ARG A 13 -6.99 -16.52 16.99
CA ARG A 13 -7.44 -16.45 15.59
C ARG A 13 -6.89 -15.21 14.91
N ALA A 14 -6.95 -14.04 15.55
CA ALA A 14 -6.40 -12.78 15.04
C ALA A 14 -4.88 -12.88 14.84
N GLN A 15 -4.15 -13.38 15.83
CA GLN A 15 -2.70 -13.59 15.73
C GLN A 15 -2.30 -14.55 14.59
N THR A 16 -3.08 -15.60 14.38
CA THR A 16 -2.81 -16.54 13.27
C THR A 16 -3.07 -15.90 11.93
N ARG A 17 -4.17 -15.13 11.79
CA ARG A 17 -4.48 -14.34 10.58
C ARG A 17 -3.35 -13.36 10.29
N ASP A 18 -2.85 -12.68 11.31
CA ASP A 18 -1.74 -11.74 11.19
C ASP A 18 -0.44 -12.41 10.70
N ARG A 19 -0.07 -13.56 11.28
CA ARG A 19 1.09 -14.35 10.80
C ARG A 19 0.96 -14.76 9.34
N ILE A 20 -0.23 -15.15 8.89
CA ILE A 20 -0.49 -15.50 7.48
C ILE A 20 -0.23 -14.29 6.58
N LEU A 21 -0.77 -13.12 6.91
CA LEU A 21 -0.57 -11.91 6.12
C LEU A 21 0.88 -11.42 6.14
N GLN A 22 1.61 -11.60 7.25
CA GLN A 22 3.05 -11.34 7.31
C GLN A 22 3.85 -12.31 6.42
N ALA A 23 3.44 -13.57 6.35
CA ALA A 23 4.06 -14.56 5.45
C ALA A 23 3.89 -14.14 3.97
N VAL A 24 2.71 -13.65 3.58
CA VAL A 24 2.49 -13.08 2.23
C VAL A 24 3.46 -11.92 1.98
N SER A 25 3.60 -10.99 2.92
CA SER A 25 4.51 -9.85 2.79
C SER A 25 5.97 -10.28 2.57
N ARG A 26 6.45 -11.26 3.35
CA ARG A 26 7.82 -11.78 3.20
C ARG A 26 8.04 -12.47 1.86
N LEU A 27 7.11 -13.31 1.45
CA LEU A 27 7.20 -14.04 0.18
C LEU A 27 7.11 -13.09 -1.03
N SER A 28 6.26 -12.06 -0.96
CA SER A 28 6.14 -11.05 -2.02
C SER A 28 7.46 -10.32 -2.29
N ARG A 29 8.24 -10.12 -1.24
CA ARG A 29 9.56 -9.47 -1.32
C ARG A 29 10.59 -10.32 -2.06
N VAL A 30 10.50 -11.65 -1.92
CA VAL A 30 11.53 -12.58 -2.43
C VAL A 30 11.21 -13.06 -3.84
N GLN A 31 9.97 -13.37 -4.15
CA GLN A 31 9.62 -14.06 -5.40
C GLN A 31 8.48 -13.40 -6.20
N GLY A 32 7.96 -12.26 -5.73
CA GLY A 32 6.81 -11.61 -6.34
C GLY A 32 5.49 -12.31 -6.01
N ILE A 33 4.37 -11.56 -6.16
CA ILE A 33 3.06 -12.04 -5.71
C ILE A 33 2.48 -13.15 -6.60
N ASP A 34 2.81 -13.13 -7.88
CA ASP A 34 2.30 -14.11 -8.86
C ASP A 34 2.83 -15.51 -8.58
N ALA A 35 4.10 -15.60 -8.18
CA ALA A 35 4.77 -16.86 -7.89
C ALA A 35 4.35 -17.50 -6.55
N ILE A 36 3.70 -16.74 -5.65
CA ILE A 36 3.30 -17.24 -4.32
C ILE A 36 2.16 -18.24 -4.45
N SER A 37 2.32 -19.42 -3.88
CA SER A 37 1.26 -20.42 -3.72
C SER A 37 0.71 -20.46 -2.29
N MET A 38 -0.50 -21.00 -2.12
CA MET A 38 -1.08 -21.25 -0.80
C MET A 38 -0.20 -22.21 0.04
N THR A 39 0.56 -23.08 -0.61
CA THR A 39 1.50 -23.97 0.07
C THR A 39 2.68 -23.22 0.66
N ASP A 40 3.25 -22.27 -0.11
CA ASP A 40 4.36 -21.43 0.34
C ASP A 40 3.93 -20.58 1.53
N VAL A 41 2.73 -19.96 1.45
CA VAL A 41 2.18 -19.17 2.55
C VAL A 41 1.97 -20.00 3.82
N ALA A 42 1.43 -21.23 3.70
CA ALA A 42 1.24 -22.11 4.86
C ALA A 42 2.58 -22.47 5.51
N GLY A 43 3.58 -22.83 4.69
CA GLY A 43 4.95 -23.13 5.14
C GLY A 43 5.61 -21.95 5.85
N GLU A 44 5.57 -20.77 5.22
CA GLU A 44 6.16 -19.54 5.75
C GLU A 44 5.45 -19.05 7.03
N ALA A 45 4.14 -19.26 7.14
CA ALA A 45 3.36 -18.93 8.33
C ALA A 45 3.50 -19.97 9.46
N GLY A 46 4.17 -21.11 9.23
CA GLY A 46 4.32 -22.19 10.19
C GLY A 46 3.00 -22.88 10.54
N ILE A 47 2.10 -23.05 9.55
CA ILE A 47 0.80 -23.74 9.71
C ILE A 47 0.58 -24.78 8.62
N THR A 48 -0.39 -25.67 8.82
CA THR A 48 -0.77 -26.61 7.77
C THR A 48 -1.65 -25.94 6.71
N ARG A 49 -1.66 -26.49 5.48
CA ARG A 49 -2.57 -26.03 4.41
C ARG A 49 -4.04 -26.04 4.85
N THR A 50 -4.47 -27.07 5.56
CA THR A 50 -5.86 -27.17 6.08
C THR A 50 -6.18 -26.00 7.00
N VAL A 51 -5.26 -25.62 7.87
CA VAL A 51 -5.43 -24.44 8.74
C VAL A 51 -5.51 -23.17 7.90
N LEU A 52 -4.64 -22.99 6.89
CA LEU A 52 -4.68 -21.82 6.02
C LEU A 52 -6.03 -21.68 5.30
N TYR A 53 -6.55 -22.78 4.73
CA TYR A 53 -7.85 -22.77 4.05
C TYR A 53 -9.05 -22.47 4.95
N ASN A 54 -8.94 -22.68 6.28
CA ASN A 54 -9.95 -22.26 7.25
C ASN A 54 -9.99 -20.72 7.46
N TYR A 55 -8.91 -20.01 7.11
CA TYR A 55 -8.83 -18.56 7.14
C TYR A 55 -9.13 -17.91 5.78
N PHE A 56 -8.59 -18.50 4.72
CA PHE A 56 -8.66 -17.98 3.36
C PHE A 56 -8.95 -19.11 2.39
N PRO A 57 -10.19 -19.20 1.86
CA PRO A 57 -10.62 -20.31 1.02
C PRO A 57 -9.85 -20.42 -0.31
N ASP A 58 -9.26 -19.30 -0.75
CA ASP A 58 -8.49 -19.22 -1.99
C ASP A 58 -7.42 -18.11 -1.93
N LYS A 59 -6.57 -18.08 -2.96
CA LYS A 59 -5.50 -17.09 -3.10
C LYS A 59 -6.07 -15.67 -3.27
N ALA A 60 -7.17 -15.50 -3.98
CA ALA A 60 -7.76 -14.18 -4.22
C ALA A 60 -8.25 -13.54 -2.91
N THR A 61 -8.97 -14.31 -2.08
CA THR A 61 -9.42 -13.88 -0.76
C THR A 61 -8.23 -13.52 0.16
N LEU A 62 -7.16 -14.31 0.12
CA LEU A 62 -5.94 -14.02 0.87
C LEU A 62 -5.28 -12.71 0.42
N LEU A 63 -5.16 -12.50 -0.90
CA LEU A 63 -4.56 -11.29 -1.45
C LEU A 63 -5.38 -10.04 -1.19
N LEU A 64 -6.72 -10.13 -1.25
CA LEU A 64 -7.60 -9.03 -0.85
C LEU A 64 -7.37 -8.64 0.62
N ALA A 65 -7.37 -9.61 1.53
CA ALA A 65 -7.14 -9.33 2.95
C ALA A 65 -5.72 -8.78 3.21
N PHE A 66 -4.73 -9.19 2.44
CA PHE A 66 -3.39 -8.62 2.49
C PHE A 66 -3.38 -7.15 2.04
N THR A 67 -4.07 -6.84 0.95
CA THR A 67 -4.18 -5.45 0.46
C THR A 67 -4.95 -4.56 1.42
N GLU A 68 -6.07 -5.03 1.98
CA GLU A 68 -6.80 -4.30 3.04
C GLU A 68 -5.87 -3.91 4.20
N ARG A 69 -5.05 -4.84 4.65
CA ARG A 69 -4.07 -4.58 5.72
C ARG A 69 -3.04 -3.51 5.33
N VAL A 70 -2.50 -3.59 4.11
CA VAL A 70 -1.54 -2.61 3.60
C VAL A 70 -2.19 -1.24 3.47
N THR A 71 -3.41 -1.17 2.92
CA THR A 71 -4.15 0.08 2.78
C THR A 71 -4.45 0.71 4.15
N SER A 72 -4.90 -0.08 5.13
CA SER A 72 -5.11 0.42 6.50
C SER A 72 -3.83 1.04 7.10
N TYR A 73 -2.69 0.38 6.91
CA TYR A 73 -1.41 0.94 7.37
C TYR A 73 -1.13 2.32 6.76
N PHE A 74 -1.37 2.50 5.46
CA PHE A 74 -1.17 3.79 4.80
C PHE A 74 -2.14 4.85 5.32
N ILE A 75 -3.43 4.53 5.45
CA ILE A 75 -4.45 5.45 5.97
C ILE A 75 -4.06 5.89 7.40
N ASP A 76 -3.77 4.95 8.30
CA ASP A 76 -3.34 5.23 9.66
C ASP A 76 -2.07 6.12 9.70
N SER A 77 -1.15 5.92 8.76
CA SER A 77 0.07 6.71 8.64
C SER A 77 -0.23 8.15 8.19
N TYR A 78 -1.13 8.32 7.24
CA TYR A 78 -1.55 9.65 6.77
C TYR A 78 -2.30 10.42 7.86
N GLU A 79 -3.25 9.78 8.55
CA GLU A 79 -3.99 10.42 9.64
C GLU A 79 -3.05 10.90 10.76
N ARG A 80 -1.99 10.15 11.01
CA ARG A 80 -1.04 10.42 12.09
C ARG A 80 0.03 11.44 11.73
N GLU A 81 0.51 11.42 10.48
CA GLU A 81 1.78 12.05 10.10
C GLU A 81 1.65 13.09 8.98
N LEU A 82 0.51 13.19 8.27
CA LEU A 82 0.31 14.29 7.34
C LEU A 82 0.14 15.59 8.12
N PRO A 83 0.96 16.61 7.82
CA PRO A 83 0.93 17.85 8.58
C PRO A 83 -0.38 18.62 8.32
N ALA A 84 -1.18 18.80 9.38
CA ALA A 84 -2.38 19.63 9.33
C ALA A 84 -1.98 21.11 9.19
N GLY A 85 -2.61 21.82 8.26
CA GLY A 85 -2.37 23.27 8.04
C GLY A 85 -1.05 23.62 7.36
N ALA A 86 -0.27 22.64 6.91
CA ALA A 86 0.89 22.90 6.05
C ALA A 86 0.48 23.26 4.63
N SER A 87 1.40 23.85 3.85
CA SER A 87 1.18 24.14 2.45
C SER A 87 0.86 22.87 1.65
N PRO A 88 0.07 22.95 0.56
CA PRO A 88 -0.17 21.82 -0.35
C PRO A 88 1.12 21.14 -0.82
N ALA A 89 2.16 21.92 -1.10
CA ALA A 89 3.47 21.40 -1.47
C ALA A 89 4.13 20.58 -0.34
N ASP A 90 4.05 21.03 0.90
CA ASP A 90 4.62 20.30 2.05
C ASP A 90 3.80 19.06 2.39
N ARG A 91 2.48 19.12 2.26
CA ARG A 91 1.61 17.94 2.39
C ARG A 91 1.94 16.90 1.32
N LEU A 92 2.20 17.33 0.07
CA LEU A 92 2.59 16.43 -1.01
C LEU A 92 3.96 15.79 -0.74
N ARG A 93 4.96 16.53 -0.26
CA ARG A 93 6.26 15.96 0.16
C ARG A 93 6.10 14.93 1.27
N ALA A 94 5.27 15.23 2.26
CA ALA A 94 4.98 14.31 3.34
C ALA A 94 4.28 13.04 2.83
N PHE A 95 3.30 13.19 1.93
CA PHE A 95 2.61 12.07 1.28
C PHE A 95 3.59 11.16 0.52
N VAL A 96 4.46 11.72 -0.32
CA VAL A 96 5.48 10.97 -1.07
C VAL A 96 6.39 10.19 -0.11
N ARG A 97 6.91 10.84 0.93
CA ARG A 97 7.77 10.20 1.93
C ARG A 97 7.06 9.05 2.66
N LEU A 98 5.81 9.24 3.06
CA LEU A 98 5.01 8.20 3.73
C LEU A 98 4.74 7.02 2.81
N GLN A 99 4.45 7.26 1.52
CA GLN A 99 4.29 6.22 0.52
C GLN A 99 5.57 5.38 0.36
N LEU A 100 6.73 6.03 0.20
CA LEU A 100 8.01 5.34 0.03
C LEU A 100 8.40 4.56 1.30
N THR A 101 8.16 5.13 2.49
CA THR A 101 8.36 4.45 3.77
C THR A 101 7.47 3.20 3.88
N GLY A 102 6.21 3.33 3.50
CA GLY A 102 5.26 2.22 3.50
C GLY A 102 5.61 1.13 2.50
N LEU A 103 6.11 1.48 1.30
CA LEU A 103 6.62 0.52 0.31
C LEU A 103 7.76 -0.33 0.86
N LEU A 104 8.65 0.27 1.66
CA LEU A 104 9.76 -0.44 2.28
C LEU A 104 9.33 -1.29 3.48
N ALA A 105 8.46 -0.74 4.33
CA ALA A 105 7.98 -1.43 5.53
C ALA A 105 7.03 -2.60 5.18
N HIS A 106 6.16 -2.41 4.20
CA HIS A 106 5.15 -3.35 3.75
C HIS A 106 5.26 -3.57 2.23
N PRO A 107 6.29 -4.28 1.74
CA PRO A 107 6.42 -4.58 0.33
C PRO A 107 5.16 -5.27 -0.19
N HIS A 108 4.52 -4.63 -1.14
CA HIS A 108 3.31 -5.11 -1.79
C HIS A 108 3.46 -4.96 -3.29
N PRO A 109 2.80 -5.78 -4.09
CA PRO A 109 2.88 -5.67 -5.55
C PRO A 109 2.23 -4.37 -6.04
N GLY A 110 2.60 -3.96 -7.23
CA GLY A 110 1.93 -2.87 -7.93
C GLY A 110 0.50 -3.23 -8.33
N ALA A 111 -0.29 -2.22 -8.66
CA ALA A 111 -1.66 -2.43 -9.13
C ALA A 111 -1.72 -3.34 -10.38
N ALA A 112 -0.75 -3.22 -11.30
CA ALA A 112 -0.65 -4.05 -12.49
C ALA A 112 -0.41 -5.53 -12.15
N ASP A 113 0.52 -5.80 -11.23
CA ASP A 113 0.84 -7.17 -10.79
C ASP A 113 -0.36 -7.81 -10.07
N LEU A 114 -1.06 -7.03 -9.24
CA LEU A 114 -2.29 -7.48 -8.57
C LEU A 114 -3.43 -7.72 -9.55
N SER A 115 -3.59 -6.88 -10.57
CA SER A 115 -4.58 -7.08 -11.62
C SER A 115 -4.36 -8.39 -12.37
N ALA A 116 -3.10 -8.68 -12.73
CA ALA A 116 -2.74 -9.93 -13.39
C ALA A 116 -3.00 -11.16 -12.52
N ALA A 117 -2.70 -11.06 -11.21
CA ALA A 117 -2.83 -12.17 -10.27
C ALA A 117 -4.29 -12.48 -9.85
N LEU A 118 -5.17 -11.47 -9.83
CA LEU A 118 -6.52 -11.58 -9.24
C LEU A 118 -7.63 -11.79 -10.26
N GLY A 119 -7.43 -11.40 -11.52
CA GLY A 119 -8.50 -11.33 -12.52
C GLY A 119 -9.45 -10.12 -12.29
N PRO A 120 -10.37 -9.86 -13.25
CA PRO A 120 -11.11 -8.60 -13.33
C PRO A 120 -12.00 -8.30 -12.11
N ASP A 121 -12.78 -9.29 -11.65
CA ASP A 121 -13.75 -9.08 -10.55
C ASP A 121 -13.07 -8.84 -9.18
N ALA A 122 -11.98 -9.54 -8.93
CA ALA A 122 -11.22 -9.36 -7.70
C ALA A 122 -10.39 -8.08 -7.74
N TYR A 123 -9.93 -7.67 -8.93
CA TYR A 123 -9.26 -6.40 -9.12
C TYR A 123 -10.19 -5.20 -8.91
N GLN A 124 -11.44 -5.27 -9.34
CA GLN A 124 -12.42 -4.21 -9.06
C GLN A 124 -12.63 -4.01 -7.56
N ARG A 125 -12.80 -5.10 -6.81
CA ARG A 125 -12.87 -5.03 -5.33
C ARG A 125 -11.61 -4.46 -4.70
N LEU A 126 -10.45 -4.80 -5.26
CA LEU A 126 -9.18 -4.24 -4.83
C LEU A 126 -9.12 -2.72 -5.06
N ALA A 127 -9.57 -2.24 -6.21
CA ALA A 127 -9.61 -0.81 -6.53
C ALA A 127 -10.48 -0.03 -5.54
N GLU A 128 -11.61 -0.60 -5.10
CA GLU A 128 -12.47 -0.01 -4.06
C GLU A 128 -11.74 0.12 -2.71
N HIS A 129 -10.88 -0.84 -2.36
CA HIS A 129 -10.10 -0.79 -1.12
C HIS A 129 -8.95 0.21 -1.16
N VAL A 130 -8.36 0.48 -2.33
CA VAL A 130 -7.27 1.46 -2.48
C VAL A 130 -7.78 2.89 -2.71
N ALA A 131 -9.04 3.06 -3.08
CA ALA A 131 -9.64 4.36 -3.35
C ALA A 131 -9.47 5.39 -2.20
N PRO A 132 -9.65 5.03 -0.91
CA PRO A 132 -9.43 5.98 0.18
C PRO A 132 -8.01 6.56 0.23
N MET A 133 -7.00 5.75 -0.08
CA MET A 133 -5.61 6.20 -0.13
C MET A 133 -5.36 7.17 -1.30
N GLN A 134 -5.96 6.90 -2.47
CA GLN A 134 -5.90 7.80 -3.62
C GLN A 134 -6.62 9.11 -3.35
N HIS A 135 -7.73 9.07 -2.61
CA HIS A 135 -8.53 10.25 -2.26
C HIS A 135 -7.73 11.29 -1.46
N ILE A 136 -6.86 10.86 -0.56
CA ILE A 136 -5.97 11.75 0.20
C ILE A 136 -5.05 12.56 -0.75
N LEU A 137 -4.51 11.92 -1.78
CA LEU A 137 -3.70 12.61 -2.77
C LEU A 137 -4.54 13.57 -3.62
N VAL A 138 -5.74 13.15 -4.03
CA VAL A 138 -6.70 13.99 -4.74
C VAL A 138 -7.00 15.25 -3.95
N GLU A 139 -7.30 15.12 -2.66
CA GLU A 139 -7.56 16.26 -1.75
C GLU A 139 -6.36 17.22 -1.66
N ILE A 140 -5.13 16.69 -1.60
CA ILE A 140 -3.91 17.52 -1.59
C ILE A 140 -3.80 18.33 -2.90
N LEU A 141 -4.10 17.70 -4.05
CA LEU A 141 -4.03 18.34 -5.35
C LEU A 141 -5.11 19.40 -5.52
N GLU A 142 -6.36 19.11 -5.15
CA GLU A 142 -7.48 20.05 -5.19
C GLU A 142 -7.20 21.28 -4.33
N ASN A 143 -6.77 21.09 -3.09
CA ASN A 143 -6.39 22.19 -2.20
C ASN A 143 -5.24 23.03 -2.78
N GLY A 144 -4.28 22.40 -3.47
CA GLY A 144 -3.19 23.13 -4.12
C GLY A 144 -3.63 23.96 -5.31
N ILE A 145 -4.60 23.48 -6.09
CA ILE A 145 -5.20 24.22 -7.20
C ILE A 145 -6.04 25.40 -6.68
N GLU A 146 -6.85 25.16 -5.64
CA GLU A 146 -7.66 26.22 -5.01
C GLU A 146 -6.81 27.33 -4.38
N ALA A 147 -5.69 26.96 -3.78
CA ALA A 147 -4.73 27.92 -3.22
C ALA A 147 -3.91 28.68 -4.30
N GLY A 148 -3.93 28.24 -5.55
CA GLY A 148 -3.10 28.77 -6.61
C GLY A 148 -1.63 28.31 -6.59
N ASP A 149 -1.30 27.33 -5.73
CA ASP A 149 0.04 26.74 -5.62
C ASP A 149 0.32 25.76 -6.78
N PHE A 150 -0.74 25.14 -7.31
CA PHE A 150 -0.67 24.22 -8.44
C PHE A 150 -1.51 24.75 -9.61
N ARG A 151 -1.05 24.47 -10.83
CA ARG A 151 -1.80 24.81 -12.05
C ARG A 151 -3.08 23.97 -12.16
N ALA A 152 -4.07 24.45 -12.90
CA ALA A 152 -5.26 23.66 -13.23
C ALA A 152 -4.88 22.41 -14.04
N LEU A 153 -5.39 21.24 -13.63
CA LEU A 153 -5.08 19.93 -14.23
C LEU A 153 -6.23 18.93 -13.97
N ASP A 154 -6.19 17.81 -14.68
CA ASP A 154 -7.04 16.65 -14.36
C ASP A 154 -6.48 15.96 -13.11
N VAL A 155 -7.17 16.15 -11.97
CA VAL A 155 -6.72 15.71 -10.65
C VAL A 155 -6.60 14.18 -10.59
N ASP A 156 -7.59 13.45 -11.09
CA ASP A 156 -7.59 11.98 -11.06
C ASP A 156 -6.48 11.38 -11.94
N ALA A 157 -6.29 11.92 -13.15
CA ALA A 157 -5.21 11.49 -14.02
C ALA A 157 -3.85 11.80 -13.39
N THR A 158 -3.71 12.99 -12.79
CA THR A 158 -2.47 13.43 -12.14
C THR A 158 -2.16 12.57 -10.91
N ALA A 159 -3.15 12.26 -10.08
CA ALA A 159 -2.97 11.38 -8.94
C ALA A 159 -2.48 9.99 -9.36
N ARG A 160 -3.05 9.41 -10.43
CA ARG A 160 -2.58 8.13 -10.99
C ARG A 160 -1.13 8.21 -11.47
N MET A 161 -0.75 9.30 -12.16
CA MET A 161 0.64 9.50 -12.62
C MET A 161 1.61 9.65 -11.45
N ILE A 162 1.26 10.41 -10.41
CA ILE A 162 2.09 10.57 -9.21
C ILE A 162 2.31 9.22 -8.52
N LEU A 163 1.25 8.42 -8.33
CA LEU A 163 1.36 7.09 -7.74
C LEU A 163 2.22 6.15 -8.60
N ALA A 164 2.18 6.26 -9.93
CA ALA A 164 3.04 5.49 -10.82
C ALA A 164 4.52 5.89 -10.67
N VAL A 165 4.81 7.20 -10.57
CA VAL A 165 6.17 7.71 -10.34
C VAL A 165 6.71 7.21 -8.99
N ILE A 166 5.93 7.32 -7.90
CA ILE A 166 6.29 6.76 -6.59
C ILE A 166 6.54 5.25 -6.69
N GLY A 167 5.68 4.54 -7.43
CA GLY A 167 5.79 3.10 -7.63
C GLY A 167 7.06 2.67 -8.39
N ALA A 168 7.64 3.54 -9.23
CA ALA A 168 8.88 3.28 -9.93
C ALA A 168 10.08 3.11 -8.97
N GLU A 169 10.03 3.77 -7.81
CA GLU A 169 11.08 3.67 -6.78
C GLU A 169 11.03 2.37 -5.96
N ARG A 170 10.02 1.52 -6.18
CA ARG A 170 9.86 0.27 -5.41
C ARG A 170 11.08 -0.64 -5.51
N VAL A 171 11.54 -0.93 -6.72
CA VAL A 171 12.67 -1.85 -6.91
C VAL A 171 13.95 -1.25 -6.35
N PRO A 172 14.35 -0.01 -6.68
CA PRO A 172 15.51 0.63 -6.09
C PRO A 172 15.52 0.68 -4.55
N LEU A 173 14.36 0.93 -3.94
CA LEU A 173 14.22 0.94 -2.47
C LEU A 173 14.41 -0.46 -1.85
N ILE A 174 13.78 -1.48 -2.44
CA ILE A 174 13.84 -2.86 -1.91
C ILE A 174 15.24 -3.44 -2.09
N SER A 175 15.94 -3.13 -3.20
CA SER A 175 17.32 -3.56 -3.42
C SER A 175 18.34 -2.78 -2.56
N GLY A 176 17.94 -1.64 -2.00
CA GLY A 176 18.84 -0.77 -1.23
C GLY A 176 19.71 0.15 -2.09
N ASP A 177 19.40 0.29 -3.38
CA ASP A 177 20.11 1.17 -4.30
C ASP A 177 19.86 2.65 -4.00
N VAL A 178 18.70 2.97 -3.41
CA VAL A 178 18.33 4.31 -2.96
C VAL A 178 17.75 4.28 -1.55
N THR A 179 17.86 5.39 -0.82
CA THR A 179 17.20 5.57 0.48
C THR A 179 15.84 6.23 0.30
N VAL A 180 14.97 6.14 1.32
CA VAL A 180 13.67 6.83 1.33
C VAL A 180 13.84 8.34 1.20
N GLU A 181 14.88 8.92 1.83
CA GLU A 181 15.18 10.34 1.75
C GLU A 181 15.52 10.75 0.32
N THR A 182 16.46 10.06 -0.32
CA THR A 182 16.90 10.37 -1.69
C THR A 182 15.77 10.22 -2.70
N ALA A 183 15.03 9.11 -2.64
CA ALA A 183 13.89 8.87 -3.52
C ALA A 183 12.77 9.90 -3.26
N GLY A 184 12.52 10.25 -1.98
CA GLY A 184 11.52 11.22 -1.58
C GLY A 184 11.81 12.63 -2.10
N GLU A 185 13.06 13.07 -2.03
CA GLU A 185 13.48 14.36 -2.59
C GLU A 185 13.33 14.38 -4.11
N LEU A 186 13.85 13.36 -4.81
CA LEU A 186 13.78 13.25 -6.27
C LEU A 186 12.35 13.23 -6.78
N VAL A 187 11.49 12.37 -6.24
CA VAL A 187 10.08 12.26 -6.63
C VAL A 187 9.33 13.54 -6.32
N SER A 188 9.53 14.12 -5.14
CA SER A 188 8.84 15.36 -4.75
C SER A 188 9.23 16.53 -5.66
N GLU A 189 10.52 16.67 -5.96
CA GLU A 189 11.00 17.73 -6.87
C GLU A 189 10.43 17.55 -8.28
N PHE A 190 10.45 16.32 -8.82
CA PHE A 190 9.90 16.03 -10.14
C PHE A 190 8.41 16.34 -10.22
N VAL A 191 7.63 15.88 -9.22
CA VAL A 191 6.17 16.08 -9.18
C VAL A 191 5.83 17.56 -8.99
N LEU A 192 6.47 18.25 -8.05
CA LEU A 192 6.20 19.68 -7.79
C LEU A 192 6.53 20.55 -9.00
N ARG A 193 7.60 20.25 -9.75
CA ARG A 193 7.87 20.95 -11.01
C ARG A 193 6.78 20.73 -12.05
N ALA A 194 6.21 19.52 -12.13
CA ALA A 194 5.13 19.22 -13.05
C ALA A 194 3.80 19.89 -12.66
N LEU A 195 3.60 20.14 -11.36
CA LEU A 195 2.40 20.80 -10.81
C LEU A 195 2.50 22.32 -10.76
N GLY A 196 3.71 22.88 -10.83
CA GLY A 196 3.95 24.33 -10.73
C GLY A 196 3.23 25.11 -11.80
N ASN A 197 2.94 26.39 -11.53
CA ASN A 197 2.44 27.31 -12.53
C ASN A 197 3.47 27.44 -13.65
N SER A 198 3.02 27.23 -14.88
CA SER A 198 3.79 27.69 -16.04
C SER A 198 3.66 29.22 -16.05
N ASP A 199 4.74 29.92 -15.75
CA ASP A 199 4.85 31.35 -16.09
C ASP A 199 4.74 31.55 -17.60
#